data_a659b6e3acf2c68cd101e60928054f10
#
_entry.id   a659b6e3acf2c68cd101e60928054f10
#
_cell.length_a   1.000
_cell.length_b   1.000
_cell.length_c   1.000
_cell.angle_alpha   90.00
_cell.angle_beta   90.00
_cell.angle_gamma   90.00
#
_symmetry.space_group_name_H-M   'P 1'
#
loop_
_entity.id
_entity.type
_entity.pdbx_description
1 polymer ?
#
loop_
_entity_poly.entity_id
_entity_poly.type
_entity_poly.pdbx_seq_one_letter_code
_entity_poly.pdbx_strand_id
1 'polypeptide(L)'
;MGVPDGMPGAGSSVVLHQLWRHDTPRWEEAGVEAQQRAMGRTKDDSTELDPLPDDSHVARTVLVVDGEELDIFRRNVAYGGVGDHGTVFVGFSLDQWRLAEMLRRMAGAADGVRCALTRYVTPLTGAYYVCPSVEALARHAPAGS
;
A
#
# COMPACT_ATOMS: atom_id res chain seq x y z
N MET A 1 10.30 -10.97 4.52
CA MET A 1 9.11 -10.73 5.37
C MET A 1 8.14 -11.88 5.15
N GLY A 2 7.92 -12.70 6.15
CA GLY A 2 7.03 -13.86 6.10
C GLY A 2 6.64 -14.32 7.49
N VAL A 3 5.70 -15.26 7.57
CA VAL A 3 5.28 -15.87 8.83
C VAL A 3 6.49 -16.50 9.51
N PRO A 4 6.71 -16.26 10.83
CA PRO A 4 7.87 -16.77 11.57
C PRO A 4 7.96 -18.29 11.57
N ASP A 5 9.18 -18.80 11.75
CA ASP A 5 9.44 -20.24 11.89
C ASP A 5 8.67 -20.82 13.08
N GLY A 6 8.22 -22.07 12.93
CA GLY A 6 7.42 -22.77 13.94
C GLY A 6 5.94 -22.43 13.99
N MET A 7 5.48 -21.45 13.20
CA MET A 7 4.07 -21.12 13.02
C MET A 7 3.48 -21.83 11.79
N PRO A 8 2.17 -22.15 11.78
CA PRO A 8 1.51 -22.64 10.58
C PRO A 8 1.70 -21.66 9.43
N GLY A 9 2.18 -22.14 8.28
CA GLY A 9 2.47 -21.29 7.13
C GLY A 9 3.80 -20.54 7.19
N ALA A 10 4.74 -20.98 8.02
CA ALA A 10 6.08 -20.39 8.13
C ALA A 10 6.69 -20.09 6.74
N GLY A 11 7.31 -18.92 6.60
CA GLY A 11 7.87 -18.40 5.35
C GLY A 11 6.85 -17.86 4.35
N SER A 12 5.54 -18.04 4.58
CA SER A 12 4.46 -17.46 3.74
C SER A 12 4.23 -15.99 4.06
N SER A 13 3.59 -15.27 3.14
CA SER A 13 3.13 -13.89 3.35
C SER A 13 1.68 -13.73 2.90
N VAL A 14 0.99 -12.76 3.48
CA VAL A 14 -0.28 -12.28 2.94
C VAL A 14 -0.01 -11.19 1.92
N VAL A 15 -0.71 -11.22 0.81
CA VAL A 15 -0.58 -10.27 -0.29
C VAL A 15 -1.89 -9.53 -0.47
N LEU A 16 -1.83 -8.21 -0.51
CA LEU A 16 -2.92 -7.35 -0.99
C LEU A 16 -2.58 -6.90 -2.41
N HIS A 17 -3.47 -7.18 -3.34
CA HIS A 17 -3.39 -6.69 -4.71
C HIS A 17 -4.54 -5.72 -4.97
N GLN A 18 -4.24 -4.53 -5.49
CA GLN A 18 -5.24 -3.52 -5.81
C GLN A 18 -4.94 -2.85 -7.15
N LEU A 19 -6.01 -2.47 -7.84
CA LEU A 19 -5.97 -1.62 -9.01
C LEU A 19 -6.56 -0.26 -8.67
N TRP A 20 -5.77 0.80 -8.90
CA TRP A 20 -6.15 2.19 -8.66
C TRP A 20 -6.10 2.99 -9.95
N ARG A 21 -7.18 3.72 -10.27
CA ARG A 21 -7.22 4.67 -11.37
C ARG A 21 -6.83 6.05 -10.87
N HIS A 22 -6.02 6.78 -11.64
CA HIS A 22 -5.60 8.14 -11.32
C HIS A 22 -6.46 9.17 -12.04
N ASP A 23 -6.81 10.24 -11.33
CA ASP A 23 -7.38 11.46 -11.89
C ASP A 23 -6.24 12.48 -12.08
N THR A 24 -5.48 12.30 -13.16
CA THR A 24 -4.30 13.12 -13.44
C THR A 24 -4.63 14.59 -13.66
N PRO A 25 -5.70 14.96 -14.40
CA PRO A 25 -6.06 16.36 -14.53
C PRO A 25 -6.29 17.04 -13.18
N ARG A 26 -7.05 16.41 -12.30
CA ARG A 26 -7.31 16.92 -10.95
C ARG A 26 -6.05 17.01 -10.08
N TRP A 27 -5.15 16.04 -10.24
CA TRP A 27 -3.86 16.04 -9.55
C TRP A 27 -2.97 17.21 -10.00
N GLU A 28 -2.92 17.47 -11.30
CA GLU A 28 -2.13 18.58 -11.87
C GLU A 28 -2.69 19.95 -11.49
N GLU A 29 -4.03 20.11 -11.53
CA GLU A 29 -4.72 21.33 -11.11
C GLU A 29 -4.49 21.68 -9.63
N ALA A 30 -4.28 20.68 -8.79
CA ALA A 30 -4.05 20.90 -7.36
C ALA A 30 -2.76 21.68 -7.06
N GLY A 31 -1.78 21.62 -7.95
CA GLY A 31 -0.49 22.27 -7.77
C GLY A 31 0.45 21.57 -6.77
N VAL A 32 1.71 21.97 -6.81
CA VAL A 32 2.80 21.28 -6.07
C VAL A 32 2.57 21.25 -4.57
N GLU A 33 2.13 22.34 -3.98
CA GLU A 33 1.93 22.43 -2.52
C GLU A 33 0.85 21.43 -2.06
N ALA A 34 -0.31 21.39 -2.74
CA ALA A 34 -1.38 20.46 -2.40
C ALA A 34 -0.97 18.99 -2.65
N GLN A 35 -0.20 18.73 -3.70
CA GLN A 35 0.36 17.42 -4.00
C GLN A 35 1.29 16.94 -2.89
N GLN A 36 2.23 17.79 -2.45
CA GLN A 36 3.16 17.49 -1.35
C GLN A 36 2.41 17.22 -0.04
N ARG A 37 1.43 18.05 0.29
CA ARG A 37 0.59 17.85 1.48
C ARG A 37 -0.18 16.53 1.42
N ALA A 38 -0.77 16.19 0.27
CA ALA A 38 -1.51 14.93 0.11
C ALA A 38 -0.62 13.70 0.22
N MET A 39 0.62 13.79 -0.26
CA MET A 39 1.62 12.71 -0.11
C MET A 39 2.25 12.67 1.28
N GLY A 40 2.48 13.82 1.92
CA GLY A 40 3.25 13.98 3.15
C GLY A 40 4.74 14.12 2.91
N ARG A 41 5.16 14.39 1.68
CA ARG A 41 6.57 14.51 1.27
C ARG A 41 6.78 15.61 0.24
N THR A 42 7.97 16.18 0.24
CA THR A 42 8.41 17.09 -0.82
C THR A 42 8.54 16.34 -2.15
N LYS A 43 8.33 17.06 -3.26
CA LYS A 43 8.38 16.49 -4.61
C LYS A 43 9.82 16.30 -5.11
N ASP A 44 10.72 17.17 -4.68
CA ASP A 44 12.09 17.24 -5.21
C ASP A 44 12.99 16.13 -4.65
N ASP A 45 12.96 15.92 -3.34
CA ASP A 45 13.86 15.00 -2.64
C ASP A 45 13.16 13.94 -1.81
N SER A 46 11.79 13.92 -1.82
CA SER A 46 10.96 12.99 -1.05
C SER A 46 11.17 13.08 0.47
N THR A 47 11.63 14.24 0.96
CA THR A 47 11.72 14.51 2.40
C THR A 47 10.33 14.58 3.01
N GLU A 48 10.13 13.95 4.15
CA GLU A 48 8.88 13.97 4.89
C GLU A 48 8.60 15.39 5.42
N LEU A 49 7.35 15.82 5.32
CA LEU A 49 6.93 17.16 5.78
C LEU A 49 6.96 17.23 7.31
N ASP A 50 7.39 18.36 7.83
CA ASP A 50 7.33 18.68 9.25
C ASP A 50 6.65 20.07 9.45
N PRO A 51 5.46 20.14 10.10
CA PRO A 51 4.67 19.01 10.61
C PRO A 51 4.06 18.15 9.49
N LEU A 52 3.99 16.84 9.73
CA LEU A 52 3.34 15.89 8.79
C LEU A 52 1.82 16.07 8.86
N PRO A 53 1.11 16.35 7.74
CA PRO A 53 -0.35 16.44 7.76
C PRO A 53 -1.00 15.11 8.13
N ASP A 54 -1.96 15.12 9.04
CA ASP A 54 -2.65 13.91 9.55
C ASP A 54 -3.38 13.13 8.46
N ASP A 55 -3.86 13.82 7.42
CA ASP A 55 -4.55 13.22 6.28
C ASP A 55 -3.62 12.84 5.13
N SER A 56 -2.31 13.06 5.26
CA SER A 56 -1.34 12.72 4.21
C SER A 56 -1.24 11.21 4.00
N HIS A 57 -0.82 10.81 2.80
CA HIS A 57 -0.64 9.39 2.48
C HIS A 57 0.36 8.69 3.41
N VAL A 58 1.48 9.33 3.72
CA VAL A 58 2.46 8.81 4.68
C VAL A 58 1.83 8.60 6.05
N ALA A 59 1.18 9.62 6.61
CA ALA A 59 0.54 9.53 7.93
C ALA A 59 -0.54 8.43 7.99
N ARG A 60 -1.25 8.19 6.88
CA ARG A 60 -2.35 7.20 6.84
C ARG A 60 -1.89 5.77 6.55
N THR A 61 -0.70 5.57 6.00
CA THR A 61 -0.22 4.24 5.56
C THR A 61 0.88 3.66 6.43
N VAL A 62 1.56 4.46 7.23
CA VAL A 62 2.52 3.98 8.23
C VAL A 62 1.77 3.52 9.47
N LEU A 63 1.94 2.26 9.85
CA LEU A 63 1.33 1.67 11.04
C LEU A 63 2.36 1.65 12.18
N VAL A 64 2.00 2.25 13.30
CA VAL A 64 2.80 2.19 14.53
C VAL A 64 1.95 1.57 15.62
N VAL A 65 2.48 0.54 16.29
CA VAL A 65 1.85 -0.15 17.43
C VAL A 65 2.88 -0.23 18.55
N ASP A 66 2.52 0.23 19.72
CA ASP A 66 3.40 0.26 20.90
C ASP A 66 4.76 0.96 20.66
N GLY A 67 4.77 1.96 19.77
CA GLY A 67 5.96 2.73 19.41
C GLY A 67 6.83 2.08 18.32
N GLU A 68 6.46 0.91 17.81
CA GLU A 68 7.17 0.22 16.73
C GLU A 68 6.43 0.33 15.40
N GLU A 69 7.14 0.69 14.33
CA GLU A 69 6.58 0.69 12.98
C GLU A 69 6.44 -0.76 12.48
N LEU A 70 5.25 -1.07 11.98
CA LEU A 70 4.96 -2.40 11.42
C LEU A 70 5.26 -2.43 9.94
N ASP A 71 6.14 -3.32 9.54
CA ASP A 71 6.56 -3.47 8.16
C ASP A 71 5.43 -3.95 7.23
N ILE A 72 5.26 -3.22 6.13
CA ILE A 72 4.52 -3.63 4.94
C ILE A 72 5.43 -3.39 3.74
N PHE A 73 5.83 -4.45 3.05
CA PHE A 73 6.58 -4.33 1.80
C PHE A 73 5.63 -3.94 0.67
N ARG A 74 5.90 -2.82 0.00
CA ARG A 74 5.00 -2.23 -1.00
C ARG A 74 5.68 -2.08 -2.34
N ARG A 75 4.94 -2.39 -3.42
CA ARG A 75 5.35 -2.13 -4.80
C ARG A 75 4.18 -1.56 -5.58
N ASN A 76 4.51 -0.65 -6.49
CA ASN A 76 3.57 -0.03 -7.40
C ASN A 76 4.09 -0.20 -8.83
N VAL A 77 3.20 -0.57 -9.73
CA VAL A 77 3.48 -0.66 -11.16
C VAL A 77 2.44 0.18 -11.90
N ALA A 78 2.89 1.10 -12.74
CA ALA A 78 1.99 1.89 -13.58
C ALA A 78 1.33 1.00 -14.63
N TYR A 79 0.07 1.26 -14.93
CA TYR A 79 -0.66 0.62 -16.02
C TYR A 79 -1.44 1.64 -16.84
N GLY A 80 -1.86 1.23 -18.05
CA GLY A 80 -2.75 1.99 -18.91
C GLY A 80 -2.04 2.92 -19.89
N GLY A 81 -2.80 3.85 -20.44
CA GLY A 81 -2.37 4.81 -21.45
C GLY A 81 -2.79 6.24 -21.12
N VAL A 82 -2.83 7.09 -22.14
CA VAL A 82 -3.06 8.53 -21.95
C VAL A 82 -4.46 8.85 -21.38
N GLY A 83 -5.47 8.07 -21.74
CA GLY A 83 -6.86 8.36 -21.35
C GLY A 83 -7.36 7.62 -20.12
N ASP A 84 -6.77 6.49 -19.79
CA ASP A 84 -7.12 5.67 -18.61
C ASP A 84 -5.86 5.00 -18.08
N HIS A 85 -5.43 5.40 -16.91
CA HIS A 85 -4.19 4.92 -16.31
C HIS A 85 -4.24 4.97 -14.79
N GLY A 86 -3.31 4.29 -14.20
CA GLY A 86 -3.23 4.22 -12.75
C GLY A 86 -2.08 3.36 -12.26
N THR A 87 -2.31 2.73 -11.12
CA THR A 87 -1.31 1.91 -10.43
C THR A 87 -1.88 0.57 -10.04
N VAL A 88 -1.15 -0.48 -10.34
CA VAL A 88 -1.27 -1.77 -9.66
C VAL A 88 -0.45 -1.69 -8.38
N PHE A 89 -1.12 -1.79 -7.23
CA PHE A 89 -0.48 -1.87 -5.93
C PHE A 89 -0.39 -3.32 -5.48
N VAL A 90 0.78 -3.70 -4.97
CA VAL A 90 0.99 -4.99 -4.31
C VAL A 90 1.65 -4.73 -2.96
N GLY A 91 1.00 -5.15 -1.88
CA GLY A 91 1.50 -5.08 -0.52
C GLY A 91 1.69 -6.48 0.07
N PHE A 92 2.84 -6.71 0.71
CA PHE A 92 3.14 -7.97 1.41
C PHE A 92 3.28 -7.72 2.90
N SER A 93 2.74 -8.60 3.72
CA SER A 93 2.86 -8.54 5.17
C SER A 93 2.85 -9.93 5.79
N LEU A 94 3.27 -10.02 7.06
CA LEU A 94 3.18 -11.24 7.87
C LEU A 94 1.74 -11.73 8.01
N ASP A 95 0.81 -10.79 8.13
CA ASP A 95 -0.59 -11.04 8.42
C ASP A 95 -1.51 -10.08 7.65
N GLN A 96 -2.76 -10.47 7.53
CA GLN A 96 -3.77 -9.67 6.82
C GLN A 96 -4.16 -8.41 7.59
N TRP A 97 -4.06 -8.42 8.91
CA TRP A 97 -4.51 -7.30 9.75
C TRP A 97 -3.75 -6.01 9.40
N ARG A 98 -2.43 -6.07 9.21
CA ARG A 98 -1.62 -4.90 8.86
C ARG A 98 -2.09 -4.24 7.56
N LEU A 99 -2.35 -5.06 6.54
CA LEU A 99 -2.85 -4.58 5.25
C LEU A 99 -4.27 -4.02 5.36
N ALA A 100 -5.15 -4.69 6.11
CA ALA A 100 -6.50 -4.24 6.35
C ALA A 100 -6.54 -2.93 7.15
N GLU A 101 -5.72 -2.82 8.20
CA GLU A 101 -5.66 -1.61 9.03
C GLU A 101 -5.11 -0.41 8.26
N MET A 102 -4.09 -0.60 7.41
CA MET A 102 -3.63 0.44 6.48
C MET A 102 -4.79 0.97 5.62
N LEU A 103 -5.60 0.09 5.03
CA LEU A 103 -6.75 0.49 4.22
C LEU A 103 -7.85 1.18 5.05
N ARG A 104 -8.12 0.70 6.27
CA ARG A 104 -9.10 1.32 7.18
C ARG A 104 -8.71 2.75 7.53
N ARG A 105 -7.42 2.99 7.80
CA ARG A 105 -6.88 4.32 8.06
C ARG A 105 -6.96 5.21 6.82
N MET A 106 -6.60 4.69 5.64
CA MET A 106 -6.75 5.43 4.38
C MET A 106 -8.20 5.83 4.09
N ALA A 107 -9.15 4.95 4.42
CA ALA A 107 -10.59 5.22 4.25
C ALA A 107 -11.16 6.15 5.32
N GLY A 108 -10.44 6.45 6.40
CA GLY A 108 -10.93 7.20 7.55
C GLY A 108 -11.92 6.43 8.42
N ALA A 109 -11.94 5.09 8.34
CA ALA A 109 -12.90 4.26 9.05
C ALA A 109 -12.62 4.16 10.56
N ALA A 110 -11.38 4.47 11.00
CA ALA A 110 -10.98 4.39 12.40
C ALA A 110 -11.23 5.70 13.17
N ASP A 111 -10.97 6.85 12.54
CA ASP A 111 -10.92 8.16 13.19
C ASP A 111 -11.61 9.29 12.41
N GLY A 112 -12.25 8.97 11.28
CA GLY A 112 -12.89 9.94 10.40
C GLY A 112 -11.93 10.71 9.48
N VAL A 113 -10.62 10.53 9.61
CA VAL A 113 -9.60 11.23 8.80
C VAL A 113 -9.25 10.40 7.57
N ARG A 114 -9.80 10.78 6.44
CA ARG A 114 -9.56 10.11 5.15
C ARG A 114 -8.25 10.58 4.52
N CYS A 115 -7.50 9.65 3.94
CA CYS A 115 -6.27 9.95 3.21
C CYS A 115 -6.52 10.94 2.07
N ALA A 116 -5.81 12.08 2.07
CA ALA A 116 -5.96 13.14 1.08
C ALA A 116 -5.68 12.67 -0.36
N LEU A 117 -4.78 11.72 -0.55
CA LEU A 117 -4.48 11.15 -1.85
C LEU A 117 -5.72 10.51 -2.52
N THR A 118 -6.67 9.99 -1.72
CA THR A 118 -7.91 9.39 -2.25
C THR A 118 -8.85 10.39 -2.95
N ARG A 119 -8.56 11.68 -2.90
CA ARG A 119 -9.24 12.69 -3.72
C ARG A 119 -8.85 12.64 -5.19
N TYR A 120 -7.71 12.04 -5.49
CA TYR A 120 -7.07 12.00 -6.82
C TYR A 120 -6.96 10.59 -7.40
N VAL A 121 -7.32 9.57 -6.62
CA VAL A 121 -7.27 8.17 -7.04
C VAL A 121 -8.56 7.45 -6.67
N THR A 122 -8.97 6.49 -7.49
CA THR A 122 -10.16 5.67 -7.26
C THR A 122 -9.76 4.19 -7.22
N PRO A 123 -10.07 3.45 -6.14
CA PRO A 123 -9.87 2.01 -6.11
C PRO A 123 -10.88 1.34 -7.05
N LEU A 124 -10.39 0.48 -7.94
CA LEU A 124 -11.22 -0.28 -8.88
C LEU A 124 -11.43 -1.71 -8.42
N THR A 125 -10.38 -2.36 -7.95
CA THR A 125 -10.41 -3.73 -7.45
C THR A 125 -9.48 -3.89 -6.25
N GLY A 126 -9.73 -4.93 -5.44
CA GLY A 126 -8.85 -5.31 -4.36
C GLY A 126 -9.13 -6.76 -3.94
N ALA A 127 -8.05 -7.50 -3.70
CA ALA A 127 -8.14 -8.88 -3.21
C ALA A 127 -6.93 -9.23 -2.34
N TYR A 128 -7.15 -10.14 -1.39
CA TYR A 128 -6.10 -10.73 -0.58
C TYR A 128 -5.75 -12.12 -1.13
N TYR A 129 -4.47 -12.42 -1.09
CA TYR A 129 -3.89 -13.69 -1.49
C TYR A 129 -2.89 -14.17 -0.45
N VAL A 130 -2.55 -15.45 -0.52
CA VAL A 130 -1.41 -16.02 0.20
C VAL A 130 -0.27 -16.20 -0.80
N CYS A 131 0.90 -15.68 -0.44
CA CYS A 131 2.16 -15.99 -1.10
C CYS A 131 2.80 -17.17 -0.34
N PRO A 132 2.82 -18.39 -0.89
CA PRO A 132 3.40 -19.55 -0.23
C PRO A 132 4.91 -19.36 0.02
N SER A 133 5.45 -20.07 1.01
CA SER A 133 6.90 -20.13 1.21
C SER A 133 7.59 -20.83 0.04
N VAL A 134 8.89 -20.59 -0.11
CA VAL A 134 9.71 -21.25 -1.15
C VAL A 134 9.65 -22.78 -1.01
N GLU A 135 9.65 -23.28 0.22
CA GLU A 135 9.55 -24.71 0.54
C GLU A 135 8.19 -25.28 0.14
N ALA A 136 7.11 -24.53 0.37
CA ALA A 136 5.77 -24.93 -0.07
C ALA A 136 5.66 -24.96 -1.59
N LEU A 137 6.20 -23.95 -2.28
CA LEU A 137 6.25 -23.91 -3.74
C LEU A 137 7.05 -25.09 -4.31
N ALA A 138 8.21 -25.41 -3.72
CA ALA A 138 9.06 -26.51 -4.16
C ALA A 138 8.35 -27.88 -4.09
N ARG A 139 7.45 -28.08 -3.12
CA ARG A 139 6.65 -29.32 -3.01
C ARG A 139 5.63 -29.48 -4.12
N HIS A 140 5.21 -28.39 -4.74
CA HIS A 140 4.21 -28.36 -5.81
C HIS A 140 4.80 -28.09 -7.20
N ALA A 141 6.12 -27.86 -7.28
CA ALA A 141 6.81 -27.75 -8.55
C ALA A 141 6.73 -29.10 -9.27
N PRO A 142 6.44 -29.13 -10.60
CA PRO A 142 6.53 -30.36 -11.34
C PRO A 142 7.94 -30.94 -11.20
N ALA A 143 8.04 -32.24 -10.95
CA ALA A 143 9.32 -32.92 -10.94
C ALA A 143 10.02 -32.60 -12.27
N GLY A 144 11.18 -31.95 -12.18
CA GLY A 144 11.90 -31.48 -13.36
C GLY A 144 12.09 -32.60 -14.38
N SER A 145 11.74 -32.28 -15.61
CA SER A 145 12.09 -33.05 -16.78
C SER A 145 13.57 -32.91 -17.11
#